data_9926e57c6549b2b890508eaf589e6f6e
#
_entry.id   9926e57c6549b2b890508eaf589e6f6e
#
_cell.length_a   1.000
_cell.length_b   1.000
_cell.length_c   1.000
_cell.angle_alpha   90.00
_cell.angle_beta   90.00
_cell.angle_gamma   90.00
#
_symmetry.space_group_name_H-M   'P 1'
#
loop_
_entity.id
_entity.type
_entity.pdbx_description
1 polymer ?
#
loop_
_entity_poly.entity_id
_entity_poly.type
_entity_poly.pdbx_seq_one_letter_code
_entity_poly.pdbx_strand_id
1 'polypeptide(L)'
;MTISTSSYSCSIEKHDLYINYPRQIMRVSGVNSCKVVVLVVDVEFIQNINLDIKPMAQKLLALHYMHKMSLSSFNFSELIRLIRGIAEELRNNERDSATNDILRCLFGAMFFKIGRVIDKNTIDSRTLDQEAFNKHAGYFKEFMILLGQNYKKERSVGFYAERMHLSPKYFTTLVKRTSGLTAAEWISRYVILEAKNLLKYSTMNVQEIAYSLNFPNQSFFGKYFKHHTGMTPSEYKKL
;
A
#
# COMPACT_ATOMS: atom_id res chain seq x y z
N MET A 1 -7.71 -22.87 12.19
CA MET A 1 -6.66 -23.22 11.20
C MET A 1 -5.39 -22.46 11.54
N THR A 2 -4.24 -22.95 11.10
CA THR A 2 -2.95 -22.28 11.35
C THR A 2 -2.34 -21.83 10.04
N ILE A 3 -1.87 -20.59 10.00
CA ILE A 3 -1.08 -20.05 8.90
C ILE A 3 0.34 -19.88 9.38
N SER A 4 1.30 -20.39 8.61
CA SER A 4 2.73 -20.27 8.89
C SER A 4 3.48 -19.75 7.68
N THR A 5 4.46 -18.90 7.92
CA THR A 5 5.42 -18.38 6.95
C THR A 5 6.83 -18.81 7.37
N SER A 6 7.85 -18.39 6.63
CA SER A 6 9.24 -18.66 7.03
C SER A 6 9.65 -17.99 8.34
N SER A 7 8.94 -16.95 8.78
CA SER A 7 9.32 -16.11 9.92
C SER A 7 8.37 -16.15 11.11
N TYR A 8 7.12 -16.61 10.92
CA TYR A 8 6.15 -16.69 12.02
C TYR A 8 5.04 -17.70 11.73
N SER A 9 4.27 -18.05 12.78
CA SER A 9 3.06 -18.87 12.70
C SER A 9 1.98 -18.29 13.59
N CYS A 10 0.73 -18.31 13.11
CA CYS A 10 -0.41 -17.84 13.88
C CYS A 10 -1.64 -18.74 13.68
N SER A 11 -2.46 -18.86 14.73
CA SER A 11 -3.78 -19.47 14.62
C SER A 11 -4.80 -18.46 14.09
N ILE A 12 -5.65 -18.90 13.18
CA ILE A 12 -6.75 -18.10 12.61
C ILE A 12 -8.06 -18.66 13.16
N GLU A 13 -8.83 -17.78 13.75
CA GLU A 13 -10.10 -18.06 14.38
C GLU A 13 -11.27 -17.44 13.60
N LYS A 14 -12.48 -17.60 14.12
CA LYS A 14 -13.70 -17.02 13.54
C LYS A 14 -13.60 -15.50 13.55
N HIS A 15 -13.94 -14.87 12.44
CA HIS A 15 -13.90 -13.43 12.22
C HIS A 15 -12.47 -12.83 12.17
N ASP A 16 -11.43 -13.65 12.07
CA ASP A 16 -10.10 -13.12 11.83
C ASP A 16 -9.92 -12.71 10.36
N LEU A 17 -9.29 -11.58 10.16
CA LEU A 17 -8.76 -11.12 8.89
C LEU A 17 -7.26 -11.36 8.87
N TYR A 18 -6.79 -12.09 7.85
CA TYR A 18 -5.37 -12.30 7.60
C TYR A 18 -4.98 -11.64 6.29
N ILE A 19 -3.89 -10.89 6.29
CA ILE A 19 -3.36 -10.22 5.10
C ILE A 19 -1.98 -10.78 4.77
N ASN A 20 -1.87 -11.38 3.58
CA ASN A 20 -0.60 -11.85 3.04
C ASN A 20 0.00 -10.82 2.09
N TYR A 21 1.33 -10.77 2.04
CA TYR A 21 2.05 -9.81 1.20
C TYR A 21 2.63 -10.47 -0.07
N PRO A 22 2.84 -9.71 -1.13
CA PRO A 22 3.49 -10.22 -2.33
C PRO A 22 4.83 -10.89 -2.01
N ARG A 23 5.10 -12.02 -2.67
CA ARG A 23 6.33 -12.83 -2.50
C ARG A 23 6.50 -13.53 -1.14
N GLN A 24 5.49 -13.52 -0.29
CA GLN A 24 5.51 -14.27 0.97
C GLN A 24 4.80 -15.61 0.76
N ILE A 25 5.54 -16.69 0.89
CA ILE A 25 4.98 -18.05 0.84
C ILE A 25 4.35 -18.34 2.20
N MET A 26 3.09 -18.74 2.19
CA MET A 26 2.37 -19.18 3.37
C MET A 26 1.97 -20.66 3.26
N ARG A 27 2.00 -21.37 4.37
CA ARG A 27 1.47 -22.71 4.52
C ARG A 27 0.23 -22.66 5.39
N VAL A 28 -0.84 -23.27 4.94
CA VAL A 28 -2.08 -23.42 5.70
C VAL A 28 -2.20 -24.85 6.20
N SER A 29 -2.50 -25.03 7.48
CA SER A 29 -2.64 -26.34 8.12
C SER A 29 -3.78 -26.32 9.16
N GLY A 30 -4.23 -27.51 9.59
CA GLY A 30 -5.29 -27.62 10.61
C GLY A 30 -6.64 -27.08 10.16
N VAL A 31 -7.00 -27.28 8.90
CA VAL A 31 -8.28 -26.81 8.33
C VAL A 31 -9.38 -27.83 8.67
N ASN A 32 -10.03 -27.63 9.81
CA ASN A 32 -11.18 -28.45 10.23
C ASN A 32 -12.45 -27.58 10.14
N SER A 33 -13.36 -27.93 9.22
CA SER A 33 -14.73 -27.38 9.11
C SER A 33 -14.86 -25.85 9.18
N CYS A 34 -13.95 -25.11 8.53
CA CYS A 34 -14.04 -23.64 8.47
C CYS A 34 -14.42 -23.15 7.06
N LYS A 35 -15.17 -22.04 7.01
CA LYS A 35 -15.41 -21.31 5.76
C LYS A 35 -14.39 -20.18 5.68
N VAL A 36 -13.63 -20.12 4.59
CA VAL A 36 -12.64 -19.09 4.33
C VAL A 36 -13.02 -18.35 3.06
N VAL A 37 -12.98 -17.03 3.10
CA VAL A 37 -13.09 -16.18 1.92
C VAL A 37 -11.71 -15.65 1.61
N VAL A 38 -11.24 -15.84 0.39
CA VAL A 38 -9.93 -15.37 -0.07
C VAL A 38 -10.16 -14.33 -1.16
N LEU A 39 -9.60 -13.15 -0.98
CA LEU A 39 -9.53 -12.12 -2.00
C LEU A 39 -8.07 -11.98 -2.44
N VAL A 40 -7.82 -12.25 -3.71
CA VAL A 40 -6.51 -12.05 -4.34
C VAL A 40 -6.58 -10.79 -5.18
N VAL A 41 -5.68 -9.85 -4.93
CA VAL A 41 -5.64 -8.57 -5.61
C VAL A 41 -4.29 -8.41 -6.30
N ASP A 42 -4.32 -8.10 -7.58
CA ASP A 42 -3.11 -7.83 -8.34
C ASP A 42 -2.43 -6.55 -7.84
N VAL A 43 -1.10 -6.59 -7.73
CA VAL A 43 -0.30 -5.43 -7.30
C VAL A 43 -0.45 -4.26 -8.28
N GLU A 44 -0.54 -4.56 -9.57
CA GLU A 44 -0.73 -3.54 -10.60
C GLU A 44 -2.11 -2.87 -10.48
N PHE A 45 -3.17 -3.65 -10.18
CA PHE A 45 -4.49 -3.10 -9.88
C PHE A 45 -4.43 -2.13 -8.70
N ILE A 46 -3.77 -2.52 -7.60
CA ILE A 46 -3.60 -1.64 -6.41
C ILE A 46 -2.83 -0.36 -6.78
N GLN A 47 -1.81 -0.45 -7.62
CA GLN A 47 -1.02 0.70 -8.05
C GLN A 47 -1.80 1.66 -8.96
N ASN A 48 -2.77 1.13 -9.70
CA ASN A 48 -3.61 1.89 -10.64
C ASN A 48 -4.92 2.37 -10.01
N ILE A 49 -5.25 1.93 -8.79
CA ILE A 49 -6.30 2.56 -8.00
C ILE A 49 -5.80 3.95 -7.61
N ASN A 50 -6.39 4.98 -8.20
CA ASN A 50 -6.12 6.39 -7.88
C ASN A 50 -6.72 6.80 -6.51
N LEU A 51 -6.57 5.95 -5.50
CA LEU A 51 -6.90 6.30 -4.14
C LEU A 51 -5.75 7.12 -3.55
N ASP A 52 -6.08 8.22 -2.91
CA ASP A 52 -5.09 8.89 -2.05
C ASP A 52 -4.78 7.98 -0.85
N ILE A 53 -3.84 7.05 -1.08
CA ILE A 53 -3.36 6.12 -0.05
C ILE A 53 -2.39 6.78 0.93
N LYS A 54 -2.05 8.09 0.74
CA LYS A 54 -1.13 8.81 1.63
C LYS A 54 -1.57 8.77 3.08
N PRO A 55 -2.85 9.03 3.44
CA PRO A 55 -3.32 8.89 4.81
C PRO A 55 -3.28 7.45 5.32
N MET A 56 -3.32 6.48 4.42
CA MET A 56 -3.34 5.05 4.73
C MET A 56 -1.96 4.40 4.72
N ALA A 57 -0.94 5.07 4.18
CA ALA A 57 0.41 4.50 4.10
C ALA A 57 0.94 4.10 5.49
N GLN A 58 0.65 4.89 6.52
CA GLN A 58 0.98 4.56 7.91
C GLN A 58 0.23 3.32 8.41
N LYS A 59 -1.03 3.14 7.99
CA LYS A 59 -1.88 2.01 8.38
C LYS A 59 -1.51 0.73 7.63
N LEU A 60 -1.10 0.84 6.37
CA LEU A 60 -0.55 -0.29 5.61
C LEU A 60 0.68 -0.91 6.26
N LEU A 61 1.43 -0.10 6.99
CA LEU A 61 2.55 -0.58 7.77
C LEU A 61 2.15 -1.36 9.01
N ALA A 62 1.17 -0.84 9.75
CA ALA A 62 0.62 -1.60 10.85
C ALA A 62 0.14 -2.97 10.36
N LEU A 63 -0.45 -3.04 9.15
CA LEU A 63 -0.81 -4.30 8.50
C LEU A 63 0.40 -5.19 8.21
N HIS A 64 1.52 -4.64 7.77
CA HIS A 64 2.71 -5.45 7.48
C HIS A 64 3.22 -6.22 8.70
N TYR A 65 2.96 -5.68 9.88
CA TYR A 65 3.34 -6.29 11.15
C TYR A 65 2.19 -7.04 11.83
N MET A 66 0.96 -6.61 11.58
CA MET A 66 -0.25 -7.22 12.12
C MET A 66 -0.92 -8.07 11.04
N HIS A 67 -0.22 -9.12 10.56
CA HIS A 67 -0.77 -10.01 9.51
C HIS A 67 -2.17 -10.54 9.83
N LYS A 68 -2.50 -10.63 11.12
CA LYS A 68 -3.77 -11.10 11.64
C LYS A 68 -4.46 -9.99 12.44
N MET A 69 -5.76 -9.83 12.24
CA MET A 69 -6.63 -8.96 13.04
C MET A 69 -7.93 -9.68 13.37
N SER A 70 -8.34 -9.66 14.62
CA SER A 70 -9.67 -10.11 15.02
C SER A 70 -10.68 -8.99 14.83
N LEU A 71 -11.73 -9.28 14.07
CA LEU A 71 -12.79 -8.33 13.73
C LEU A 71 -13.99 -8.53 14.63
N SER A 72 -14.66 -7.44 15.00
CA SER A 72 -16.02 -7.54 15.55
C SER A 72 -16.95 -8.15 14.50
N SER A 73 -18.05 -8.78 14.94
CA SER A 73 -19.04 -9.34 14.03
C SER A 73 -19.60 -8.30 13.05
N PHE A 74 -19.73 -7.05 13.49
CA PHE A 74 -20.14 -5.94 12.64
C PHE A 74 -19.11 -5.65 11.54
N ASN A 75 -17.84 -5.44 11.91
CA ASN A 75 -16.77 -5.15 10.94
C ASN A 75 -16.56 -6.31 9.96
N PHE A 76 -16.66 -7.56 10.45
CA PHE A 76 -16.58 -8.74 9.62
C PHE A 76 -17.71 -8.76 8.57
N SER A 77 -18.97 -8.56 8.98
CA SER A 77 -20.11 -8.55 8.07
C SER A 77 -20.02 -7.43 7.02
N GLU A 78 -19.52 -6.27 7.41
CA GLU A 78 -19.29 -5.15 6.52
C GLU A 78 -18.21 -5.45 5.45
N LEU A 79 -17.10 -6.09 5.83
CA LEU A 79 -16.06 -6.49 4.87
C LEU A 79 -16.55 -7.59 3.93
N ILE A 80 -17.28 -8.59 4.45
CA ILE A 80 -17.86 -9.65 3.61
C ILE A 80 -18.86 -9.09 2.59
N ARG A 81 -19.65 -8.07 2.97
CA ARG A 81 -20.57 -7.41 2.03
C ARG A 81 -19.82 -6.75 0.88
N LEU A 82 -18.72 -6.03 1.17
CA LEU A 82 -17.88 -5.41 0.14
C LEU A 82 -17.22 -6.46 -0.77
N ILE A 83 -16.69 -7.54 -0.20
CA ILE A 83 -16.09 -8.64 -0.98
C ILE A 83 -17.14 -9.31 -1.88
N ARG A 84 -18.37 -9.48 -1.40
CA ARG A 84 -19.48 -10.00 -2.24
C ARG A 84 -19.79 -9.04 -3.38
N GLY A 85 -19.90 -7.74 -3.12
CA GLY A 85 -20.09 -6.73 -4.17
C GLY A 85 -18.99 -6.77 -5.23
N ILE A 86 -17.73 -6.92 -4.82
CA ILE A 86 -16.60 -7.12 -5.75
C ILE A 86 -16.79 -8.41 -6.58
N ALA A 87 -17.19 -9.52 -5.92
CA ALA A 87 -17.39 -10.79 -6.60
C ALA A 87 -18.58 -10.76 -7.57
N GLU A 88 -19.65 -10.05 -7.24
CA GLU A 88 -20.80 -9.83 -8.10
C GLU A 88 -20.43 -9.02 -9.33
N GLU A 89 -19.72 -7.90 -9.13
CA GLU A 89 -19.23 -7.07 -10.24
C GLU A 89 -18.29 -7.83 -11.17
N LEU A 90 -17.39 -8.66 -10.63
CA LEU A 90 -16.50 -9.50 -11.45
C LEU A 90 -17.23 -10.61 -12.23
N ARG A 91 -18.40 -11.04 -11.76
CA ARG A 91 -19.23 -12.06 -12.45
C ARG A 91 -20.17 -11.46 -13.48
N ASN A 92 -20.38 -10.16 -13.44
CA ASN A 92 -21.21 -9.48 -14.41
C ASN A 92 -20.60 -9.65 -15.82
N ASN A 93 -21.37 -10.23 -16.73
CA ASN A 93 -20.92 -10.47 -18.10
C ASN A 93 -20.90 -9.17 -18.96
N GLU A 94 -21.59 -8.15 -18.52
CA GLU A 94 -21.59 -6.81 -19.15
C GLU A 94 -20.44 -5.97 -18.62
N ARG A 95 -19.21 -6.32 -18.99
CA ARG A 95 -18.03 -5.50 -18.65
C ARG A 95 -18.04 -4.24 -19.49
N ASP A 96 -18.45 -3.15 -18.89
CA ASP A 96 -18.39 -1.81 -19.45
C ASP A 96 -17.24 -0.97 -18.88
N SER A 97 -17.16 0.30 -19.30
CA SER A 97 -16.14 1.22 -18.80
C SER A 97 -16.28 1.52 -17.30
N ALA A 98 -17.48 1.38 -16.72
CA ALA A 98 -17.76 1.65 -15.32
C ALA A 98 -17.33 0.51 -14.40
N THR A 99 -17.23 -0.74 -14.89
CA THR A 99 -16.83 -1.91 -14.09
C THR A 99 -15.53 -1.68 -13.31
N ASN A 100 -14.50 -1.14 -13.98
CA ASN A 100 -13.23 -0.85 -13.32
C ASN A 100 -13.35 0.25 -12.25
N ASP A 101 -14.19 1.24 -12.46
CA ASP A 101 -14.41 2.33 -11.51
C ASP A 101 -15.25 1.87 -10.31
N ILE A 102 -16.25 1.02 -10.54
CA ILE A 102 -17.02 0.36 -9.47
C ILE A 102 -16.09 -0.51 -8.60
N LEU A 103 -15.26 -1.35 -9.22
CA LEU A 103 -14.28 -2.18 -8.49
C LEU A 103 -13.31 -1.34 -7.68
N ARG A 104 -12.84 -0.21 -8.22
CA ARG A 104 -11.97 0.73 -7.50
C ARG A 104 -12.67 1.33 -6.28
N CYS A 105 -13.93 1.73 -6.43
CA CYS A 105 -14.72 2.29 -5.32
C CYS A 105 -14.96 1.25 -4.22
N LEU A 106 -15.36 0.04 -4.56
CA LEU A 106 -15.59 -1.06 -3.62
C LEU A 106 -14.30 -1.45 -2.89
N PHE A 107 -13.21 -1.57 -3.63
CA PHE A 107 -11.90 -1.86 -3.06
C PHE A 107 -11.42 -0.72 -2.14
N GLY A 108 -11.61 0.53 -2.56
CA GLY A 108 -11.31 1.70 -1.75
C GLY A 108 -12.09 1.73 -0.43
N ALA A 109 -13.39 1.46 -0.48
CA ALA A 109 -14.23 1.38 0.72
C ALA A 109 -13.74 0.27 1.66
N MET A 110 -13.42 -0.91 1.12
CA MET A 110 -12.86 -2.02 1.88
C MET A 110 -11.54 -1.63 2.56
N PHE A 111 -10.65 -1.00 1.81
CA PHE A 111 -9.34 -0.56 2.28
C PHE A 111 -9.46 0.45 3.44
N PHE A 112 -10.34 1.45 3.32
CA PHE A 112 -10.58 2.42 4.39
C PHE A 112 -11.24 1.80 5.62
N LYS A 113 -12.12 0.81 5.45
CA LYS A 113 -12.71 0.07 6.59
C LYS A 113 -11.64 -0.73 7.35
N ILE A 114 -10.75 -1.42 6.64
CA ILE A 114 -9.60 -2.11 7.25
C ILE A 114 -8.75 -1.11 8.03
N GLY A 115 -8.44 0.04 7.44
CA GLY A 115 -7.69 1.11 8.09
C GLY A 115 -8.32 1.62 9.38
N ARG A 116 -9.65 1.72 9.43
CA ARG A 116 -10.40 2.10 10.66
C ARG A 116 -10.29 1.04 11.76
N VAL A 117 -10.24 -0.23 11.39
CA VAL A 117 -10.06 -1.33 12.36
C VAL A 117 -8.64 -1.29 12.94
N ILE A 118 -7.64 -0.99 12.11
CA ILE A 118 -6.26 -0.88 12.57
C ILE A 118 -6.12 0.22 13.62
N ASP A 119 -6.70 1.41 13.40
CA ASP A 119 -6.64 2.51 14.35
C ASP A 119 -7.17 2.11 15.74
N LYS A 120 -8.24 1.31 15.78
CA LYS A 120 -8.83 0.84 17.04
C LYS A 120 -7.95 -0.21 17.74
N ASN A 121 -7.35 -1.13 16.98
CA ASN A 121 -6.56 -2.23 17.54
C ASN A 121 -5.15 -1.80 17.96
N THR A 122 -4.61 -0.72 17.38
CA THR A 122 -3.27 -0.21 17.75
C THR A 122 -3.25 0.42 19.15
N ILE A 123 -4.42 0.71 19.72
CA ILE A 123 -4.54 1.30 21.06
C ILE A 123 -4.45 0.21 22.16
N ASP A 124 -4.79 -1.05 21.84
CA ASP A 124 -4.97 -2.10 22.85
C ASP A 124 -3.82 -3.11 23.02
N SER A 125 -2.79 -3.12 22.17
CA SER A 125 -1.76 -4.17 22.19
C SER A 125 -0.40 -3.68 22.67
N ARG A 126 -0.11 -3.85 23.96
CA ARG A 126 1.23 -3.71 24.57
C ARG A 126 1.76 -5.06 25.02
N THR A 127 2.67 -5.69 24.26
CA THR A 127 3.46 -6.85 24.70
C THR A 127 4.95 -6.70 24.38
N LEU A 128 5.80 -7.35 25.16
CA LEU A 128 7.22 -7.07 25.41
C LEU A 128 8.25 -7.22 24.25
N ASP A 129 7.90 -7.84 23.14
CA ASP A 129 8.71 -7.81 21.88
C ASP A 129 8.51 -6.50 21.08
N GLN A 130 7.69 -5.66 21.61
CA GLN A 130 7.17 -4.44 21.05
C GLN A 130 8.15 -3.25 21.08
N GLU A 131 9.21 -3.25 21.88
CA GLU A 131 10.11 -2.09 21.94
C GLU A 131 11.02 -1.98 20.71
N ALA A 132 11.64 -3.06 20.30
CA ALA A 132 12.44 -3.06 19.06
C ALA A 132 11.54 -2.92 17.83
N PHE A 133 10.36 -3.53 17.87
CA PHE A 133 9.30 -3.40 16.88
C PHE A 133 8.75 -1.97 16.82
N ASN A 134 8.38 -1.39 17.93
CA ASN A 134 7.88 -0.02 18.02
C ASN A 134 8.92 1.01 17.57
N LYS A 135 10.21 0.74 17.81
CA LYS A 135 11.31 1.60 17.36
C LYS A 135 11.44 1.59 15.82
N HIS A 136 11.43 0.42 15.19
CA HIS A 136 11.52 0.31 13.73
C HIS A 136 10.25 0.82 13.03
N ALA A 137 9.08 0.50 13.56
CA ALA A 137 7.81 1.03 13.09
C ALA A 137 7.72 2.55 13.28
N GLY A 138 8.27 3.08 14.37
CA GLY A 138 8.39 4.51 14.63
C GLY A 138 9.23 5.21 13.57
N TYR A 139 10.41 4.72 13.28
CA TYR A 139 11.26 5.26 12.22
C TYR A 139 10.60 5.21 10.84
N PHE A 140 9.90 4.13 10.54
CA PHE A 140 9.24 4.07 9.24
C PHE A 140 8.03 5.01 9.18
N LYS A 141 7.27 5.16 10.25
CA LYS A 141 6.19 6.17 10.35
C LYS A 141 6.74 7.58 10.11
N GLU A 142 7.87 7.91 10.74
CA GLU A 142 8.56 9.18 10.55
C GLU A 142 9.00 9.37 9.09
N PHE A 143 9.62 8.34 8.49
CA PHE A 143 9.95 8.35 7.07
C PHE A 143 8.74 8.63 6.17
N MET A 144 7.60 7.96 6.41
CA MET A 144 6.40 8.16 5.61
C MET A 144 5.82 9.56 5.75
N ILE A 145 5.92 10.17 6.93
CA ILE A 145 5.54 11.57 7.13
C ILE A 145 6.47 12.50 6.34
N LEU A 146 7.78 12.33 6.49
CA LEU A 146 8.79 13.10 5.75
C LEU A 146 8.63 12.94 4.24
N LEU A 147 8.38 11.70 3.78
CA LEU A 147 8.14 11.41 2.37
C LEU A 147 6.90 12.15 1.86
N GLY A 148 5.79 12.07 2.58
CA GLY A 148 4.56 12.78 2.22
C GLY A 148 4.74 14.29 2.06
N GLN A 149 5.62 14.89 2.86
CA GLN A 149 5.91 16.32 2.83
C GLN A 149 6.90 16.72 1.72
N ASN A 150 7.84 15.84 1.34
CA ASN A 150 9.00 16.21 0.54
C ASN A 150 9.10 15.52 -0.83
N TYR A 151 8.32 14.48 -1.14
CA TYR A 151 8.48 13.65 -2.35
C TYR A 151 8.44 14.45 -3.67
N LYS A 152 7.75 15.59 -3.70
CA LYS A 152 7.72 16.46 -4.89
C LYS A 152 9.05 17.14 -5.16
N LYS A 153 9.81 17.42 -4.12
CA LYS A 153 11.06 18.17 -4.19
C LYS A 153 12.29 17.27 -4.07
N GLU A 154 12.21 16.24 -3.22
CA GLU A 154 13.35 15.42 -2.82
C GLU A 154 13.15 13.95 -3.19
N ARG A 155 14.09 13.41 -3.96
CA ARG A 155 14.11 12.00 -4.38
C ARG A 155 15.29 11.22 -3.85
N SER A 156 16.27 11.91 -3.24
CA SER A 156 17.46 11.27 -2.69
C SER A 156 17.16 10.51 -1.40
N VAL A 157 17.54 9.25 -1.35
CA VAL A 157 17.48 8.44 -0.11
C VAL A 157 18.33 9.09 0.99
N GLY A 158 19.46 9.72 0.61
CA GLY A 158 20.35 10.43 1.52
C GLY A 158 19.64 11.55 2.28
N PHE A 159 18.81 12.34 1.60
CA PHE A 159 18.02 13.41 2.23
C PHE A 159 17.17 12.90 3.38
N TYR A 160 16.43 11.80 3.16
CA TYR A 160 15.56 11.23 4.19
C TYR A 160 16.35 10.61 5.34
N ALA A 161 17.45 9.92 5.00
CA ALA A 161 18.33 9.32 6.01
C ALA A 161 18.95 10.39 6.93
N GLU A 162 19.44 11.48 6.35
CA GLU A 162 20.00 12.61 7.09
C GLU A 162 18.99 13.27 8.02
N ARG A 163 17.78 13.55 7.52
CA ARG A 163 16.68 14.12 8.32
C ARG A 163 16.25 13.24 9.48
N MET A 164 16.46 11.93 9.37
CA MET A 164 16.17 10.96 10.42
C MET A 164 17.40 10.64 11.29
N HIS A 165 18.50 11.34 11.10
CA HIS A 165 19.77 11.10 11.81
C HIS A 165 20.28 9.66 11.69
N LEU A 166 20.08 9.05 10.51
CA LEU A 166 20.49 7.67 10.19
C LEU A 166 21.48 7.65 9.04
N SER A 167 22.40 6.66 9.06
CA SER A 167 23.21 6.42 7.86
C SER A 167 22.34 5.90 6.71
N PRO A 168 22.61 6.26 5.44
CA PRO A 168 21.80 5.80 4.28
C PRO A 168 21.69 4.27 4.19
N LYS A 169 22.75 3.56 4.55
CA LYS A 169 22.79 2.09 4.56
C LYS A 169 21.83 1.51 5.60
N TYR A 170 21.90 2.01 6.84
CA TYR A 170 21.02 1.57 7.91
C TYR A 170 19.56 1.92 7.61
N PHE A 171 19.31 3.15 7.17
CA PHE A 171 17.99 3.63 6.77
C PHE A 171 17.35 2.74 5.69
N THR A 172 18.08 2.44 4.60
CA THR A 172 17.57 1.57 3.52
C THR A 172 17.27 0.17 4.03
N THR A 173 18.13 -0.39 4.88
CA THR A 173 17.93 -1.71 5.47
C THR A 173 16.71 -1.73 6.38
N LEU A 174 16.58 -0.71 7.23
CA LEU A 174 15.44 -0.54 8.14
C LEU A 174 14.13 -0.45 7.38
N VAL A 175 14.05 0.46 6.39
CA VAL A 175 12.84 0.63 5.57
C VAL A 175 12.47 -0.66 4.85
N LYS A 176 13.46 -1.36 4.25
CA LYS A 176 13.21 -2.62 3.54
C LYS A 176 12.75 -3.74 4.47
N ARG A 177 13.38 -3.88 5.65
CA ARG A 177 12.95 -4.88 6.65
C ARG A 177 11.56 -4.59 7.18
N THR A 178 11.23 -3.32 7.36
CA THR A 178 9.96 -2.86 7.91
C THR A 178 8.81 -2.94 6.91
N SER A 179 9.04 -2.65 5.63
CA SER A 179 7.98 -2.50 4.64
C SER A 179 8.05 -3.46 3.44
N GLY A 180 9.09 -4.29 3.38
CA GLY A 180 9.36 -5.15 2.23
C GLY A 180 9.91 -4.42 1.00
N LEU A 181 9.90 -3.07 0.99
CA LEU A 181 10.36 -2.22 -0.09
C LEU A 181 11.51 -1.35 0.37
N THR A 182 12.40 -1.03 -0.55
CA THR A 182 13.48 -0.07 -0.29
C THR A 182 12.93 1.36 -0.18
N ALA A 183 13.68 2.24 0.47
CA ALA A 183 13.33 3.66 0.54
C ALA A 183 13.20 4.29 -0.87
N ALA A 184 14.08 3.92 -1.81
CA ALA A 184 14.01 4.38 -3.19
C ALA A 184 12.73 3.94 -3.89
N GLU A 185 12.27 2.70 -3.68
CA GLU A 185 10.99 2.22 -4.23
C GLU A 185 9.80 2.99 -3.64
N TRP A 186 9.81 3.32 -2.35
CA TRP A 186 8.78 4.14 -1.74
C TRP A 186 8.74 5.56 -2.32
N ILE A 187 9.90 6.20 -2.44
CA ILE A 187 10.02 7.54 -3.03
C ILE A 187 9.49 7.53 -4.46
N SER A 188 9.93 6.54 -5.26
CA SER A 188 9.48 6.41 -6.65
C SER A 188 7.97 6.23 -6.77
N ARG A 189 7.36 5.40 -5.90
CA ARG A 189 5.90 5.20 -5.90
C ARG A 189 5.14 6.48 -5.64
N TYR A 190 5.57 7.31 -4.68
CA TYR A 190 4.92 8.58 -4.38
C TYR A 190 5.02 9.56 -5.56
N VAL A 191 6.21 9.67 -6.15
CA VAL A 191 6.43 10.55 -7.31
C VAL A 191 5.62 10.09 -8.53
N ILE A 192 5.60 8.80 -8.82
CA ILE A 192 4.85 8.25 -9.96
C ILE A 192 3.33 8.37 -9.75
N LEU A 193 2.84 8.14 -8.54
CA LEU A 193 1.42 8.34 -8.25
C LEU A 193 1.00 9.79 -8.48
N GLU A 194 1.77 10.74 -7.98
CA GLU A 194 1.52 12.16 -8.22
C GLU A 194 1.60 12.52 -9.70
N ALA A 195 2.61 12.01 -10.40
CA ALA A 195 2.76 12.21 -11.84
C ALA A 195 1.54 11.71 -12.62
N LYS A 196 1.05 10.50 -12.30
CA LYS A 196 -0.17 9.93 -12.89
C LYS A 196 -1.39 10.82 -12.64
N ASN A 197 -1.55 11.31 -11.40
CA ASN A 197 -2.64 12.22 -11.04
C ASN A 197 -2.59 13.54 -11.81
N LEU A 198 -1.41 14.15 -11.89
CA LEU A 198 -1.24 15.40 -12.63
C LEU A 198 -1.47 15.21 -14.14
N LEU A 199 -0.97 14.11 -14.72
CA LEU A 199 -1.19 13.80 -16.14
C LEU A 199 -2.66 13.60 -16.48
N LYS A 200 -3.44 13.00 -15.58
CA LYS A 200 -4.84 12.65 -15.83
C LYS A 200 -5.84 13.76 -15.48
N TYR A 201 -5.58 14.50 -14.42
CA TYR A 201 -6.57 15.39 -13.81
C TYR A 201 -6.19 16.86 -13.78
N SER A 202 -4.97 17.24 -14.22
CA SER A 202 -4.59 18.64 -14.33
C SER A 202 -4.58 19.15 -15.76
N THR A 203 -4.65 20.46 -15.91
CA THR A 203 -4.47 21.16 -17.20
C THR A 203 -3.01 21.30 -17.59
N MET A 204 -2.08 20.93 -16.71
CA MET A 204 -0.63 21.09 -16.91
C MET A 204 -0.14 20.27 -18.10
N ASN A 205 0.77 20.85 -18.89
CA ASN A 205 1.50 20.09 -19.89
C ASN A 205 2.61 19.23 -19.24
N VAL A 206 3.23 18.35 -20.04
CA VAL A 206 4.24 17.38 -19.53
C VAL A 206 5.48 18.10 -18.96
N GLN A 207 5.84 19.23 -19.52
CA GLN A 207 6.98 20.03 -19.05
C GLN A 207 6.68 20.71 -17.71
N GLU A 208 5.50 21.28 -17.56
CA GLU A 208 5.04 21.87 -16.30
C GLU A 208 4.97 20.81 -15.17
N ILE A 209 4.47 19.62 -15.50
CA ILE A 209 4.46 18.48 -14.54
C ILE A 209 5.87 18.09 -14.14
N ALA A 210 6.81 18.02 -15.10
CA ALA A 210 8.22 17.74 -14.80
C ALA A 210 8.79 18.74 -13.80
N TYR A 211 8.57 20.03 -14.01
CA TYR A 211 9.05 21.07 -13.10
C TYR A 211 8.33 21.07 -11.75
N SER A 212 7.01 20.84 -11.73
CA SER A 212 6.24 20.75 -10.47
C SER A 212 6.70 19.59 -9.57
N LEU A 213 7.27 18.55 -10.17
CA LEU A 213 7.88 17.41 -9.48
C LEU A 213 9.39 17.52 -9.35
N ASN A 214 9.94 18.73 -9.53
CA ASN A 214 11.37 19.03 -9.38
C ASN A 214 12.30 18.18 -10.25
N PHE A 215 11.88 17.84 -11.49
CA PHE A 215 12.79 17.26 -12.46
C PHE A 215 13.56 18.36 -13.20
N PRO A 216 14.84 18.12 -13.54
CA PRO A 216 15.66 19.11 -14.26
C PRO A 216 15.06 19.55 -15.60
N ASN A 217 14.39 18.64 -16.29
CA ASN A 217 13.67 18.90 -17.54
C ASN A 217 12.70 17.75 -17.86
N GLN A 218 11.91 17.96 -18.92
CA GLN A 218 10.92 17.02 -19.41
C GLN A 218 11.53 15.66 -19.83
N SER A 219 12.75 15.64 -20.38
CA SER A 219 13.40 14.41 -20.84
C SER A 219 13.77 13.48 -19.68
N PHE A 220 14.30 14.04 -18.58
CA PHE A 220 14.58 13.25 -17.38
C PHE A 220 13.29 12.71 -16.75
N PHE A 221 12.24 13.54 -16.67
CA PHE A 221 10.93 13.08 -16.22
C PHE A 221 10.38 11.98 -17.11
N GLY A 222 10.45 12.12 -18.43
CA GLY A 222 9.95 11.14 -19.39
C GLY A 222 10.64 9.78 -19.23
N LYS A 223 11.98 9.77 -19.12
CA LYS A 223 12.75 8.53 -18.87
C LYS A 223 12.38 7.88 -17.53
N TYR A 224 12.30 8.69 -16.47
CA TYR A 224 11.94 8.22 -15.15
C TYR A 224 10.52 7.62 -15.12
N PHE A 225 9.54 8.32 -15.68
CA PHE A 225 8.16 7.87 -15.74
C PHE A 225 8.03 6.58 -16.56
N LYS A 226 8.64 6.53 -17.76
CA LYS A 226 8.62 5.32 -18.61
C LYS A 226 9.29 4.13 -17.94
N HIS A 227 10.41 4.33 -17.22
CA HIS A 227 11.08 3.27 -16.48
C HIS A 227 10.17 2.62 -15.43
N HIS A 228 9.36 3.43 -14.73
CA HIS A 228 8.50 2.95 -13.66
C HIS A 228 7.10 2.51 -14.11
N THR A 229 6.62 2.94 -15.28
CA THR A 229 5.24 2.69 -15.74
C THR A 229 5.17 1.90 -17.05
N GLY A 230 6.28 1.73 -17.74
CA GLY A 230 6.33 1.13 -19.07
C GLY A 230 5.92 2.06 -20.23
N MET A 231 5.29 3.21 -19.92
CA MET A 231 4.72 4.16 -20.89
C MET A 231 5.34 5.55 -20.75
N THR A 232 5.38 6.31 -21.83
CA THR A 232 5.76 7.71 -21.76
C THR A 232 4.65 8.55 -21.10
N PRO A 233 4.99 9.72 -20.49
CA PRO A 233 3.98 10.63 -19.94
C PRO A 233 2.93 11.07 -20.97
N SER A 234 3.33 11.29 -22.22
CA SER A 234 2.43 11.72 -23.29
C SER A 234 1.46 10.61 -23.72
N GLU A 235 1.91 9.35 -23.74
CA GLU A 235 1.04 8.18 -23.97
C GLU A 235 0.05 8.02 -22.83
N TYR A 236 0.52 8.13 -21.58
CA TYR A 236 -0.32 8.00 -20.40
C TYR A 236 -1.40 9.11 -20.30
N LYS A 237 -1.07 10.34 -20.74
CA LYS A 237 -2.01 11.46 -20.72
C LYS A 237 -3.17 11.30 -21.71
N LYS A 238 -3.01 10.48 -22.74
CA LYS A 238 -4.03 10.20 -23.76
C LYS A 238 -5.00 9.07 -23.40
N LEU A 239 -4.67 8.27 -22.36
CA LEU A 239 -5.56 7.26 -21.79
C LEU A 239 -6.71 7.90 -20.98
#